data_71304ae488ed8f3cb762c11a3de2fe31
#
_entry.id   71304ae488ed8f3cb762c11a3de2fe31
#
_cell.length_a   1.000
_cell.length_b   1.000
_cell.length_c   1.000
_cell.angle_alpha   90.00
_cell.angle_beta   90.00
_cell.angle_gamma   90.00
#
_symmetry.space_group_name_H-M   'P 1'
#
loop_
_entity.id
_entity.type
_entity.pdbx_description
1 polymer ?
#
loop_
_entity_poly.entity_id
_entity_poly.type
_entity_poly.pdbx_seq_one_letter_code
_entity_poly.pdbx_strand_id
1 'polypeptide(L)'
;SEPGKRSHKPRIGYVPQSPAFDPGEPLDVADLFACCMSKRPAFLGCSKAMEAMILDCLDRVHGKDLIHKRVGTLSGGELQRVLLALALEPMPNILILDEPLSGVDVEGMTTLMDMLDEIRKTYDLSILMTTHDFSMLPKYADQVVLIEGGILTKGTPEEVLGSSQFQSVFHMKGGTL
;
A
#
# COMPACT_ATOMS: atom_id res chain seq x y z
N SER A 1 21.46 -19.66 -23.02
CA SER A 1 20.64 -20.26 -21.97
C SER A 1 21.54 -20.94 -20.97
N GLU A 2 21.82 -20.33 -19.81
CA GLU A 2 22.53 -21.00 -18.71
C GLU A 2 21.56 -21.93 -18.00
N PRO A 3 21.85 -23.24 -17.90
CA PRO A 3 21.02 -24.17 -17.16
C PRO A 3 21.39 -24.07 -15.68
N GLY A 4 20.49 -23.57 -14.82
CA GLY A 4 20.67 -23.67 -13.38
C GLY A 4 20.10 -22.60 -12.48
N LYS A 5 19.58 -21.47 -12.94
CA LYS A 5 18.85 -20.52 -12.10
C LYS A 5 17.42 -21.02 -11.91
N ARG A 6 17.11 -21.58 -10.74
CA ARG A 6 15.72 -21.76 -10.29
C ARG A 6 15.07 -20.39 -10.32
N SER A 7 14.15 -20.18 -11.26
CA SER A 7 13.30 -19.01 -11.31
C SER A 7 12.46 -19.00 -10.03
N HIS A 8 12.90 -18.24 -9.03
CA HIS A 8 12.02 -17.95 -7.90
C HIS A 8 10.86 -17.11 -8.43
N LYS A 9 9.65 -17.64 -8.30
CA LYS A 9 8.45 -16.85 -8.61
C LYS A 9 8.48 -15.60 -7.72
N PRO A 10 8.31 -14.39 -8.27
CA PRO A 10 8.28 -13.18 -7.47
C PRO A 10 7.12 -13.27 -6.46
N ARG A 11 7.36 -12.85 -5.23
CA ARG A 11 6.31 -12.65 -4.23
C ARG A 11 5.70 -11.29 -4.45
N ILE A 12 4.38 -11.24 -4.47
CA ILE A 12 3.60 -10.03 -4.68
C ILE A 12 2.81 -9.76 -3.40
N GLY A 13 2.98 -8.55 -2.84
CA GLY A 13 2.09 -7.97 -1.84
C GLY A 13 1.02 -7.15 -2.55
N TYR A 14 -0.21 -7.16 -2.04
CA TYR A 14 -1.30 -6.36 -2.60
C TYR A 14 -2.09 -5.69 -1.48
N VAL A 15 -2.27 -4.39 -1.62
CA VAL A 15 -3.13 -3.59 -0.75
C VAL A 15 -4.30 -3.09 -1.61
N PRO A 16 -5.53 -3.56 -1.34
CA PRO A 16 -6.71 -3.12 -2.07
C PRO A 16 -7.12 -1.69 -1.66
N GLN A 17 -7.89 -1.04 -2.51
CA GLN A 17 -8.57 0.20 -2.18
C GLN A 17 -9.45 -0.02 -0.93
N SER A 18 -9.23 0.77 0.09
CA SER A 18 -9.85 0.80 1.43
C SER A 18 -11.03 -0.17 1.66
N PRO A 19 -10.79 -1.40 2.18
CA PRO A 19 -11.89 -2.28 2.55
C PRO A 19 -12.68 -1.64 3.70
N ALA A 20 -14.01 -1.66 3.61
CA ALA A 20 -14.88 -1.20 4.67
C ALA A 20 -14.97 -2.25 5.78
N PHE A 21 -14.66 -1.85 7.01
CA PHE A 21 -14.91 -2.66 8.21
C PHE A 21 -16.06 -2.04 9.00
N ASP A 22 -16.94 -2.87 9.54
CA ASP A 22 -18.03 -2.40 10.41
C ASP A 22 -17.44 -1.94 11.76
N PRO A 23 -17.66 -0.69 12.19
CA PRO A 23 -17.22 -0.22 13.52
C PRO A 23 -17.77 -1.04 14.68
N GLY A 24 -18.89 -1.76 14.47
CA GLY A 24 -19.50 -2.65 15.46
C GLY A 24 -18.84 -4.02 15.59
N GLU A 25 -18.01 -4.43 14.63
CA GLU A 25 -17.32 -5.71 14.71
C GLU A 25 -16.25 -5.72 15.81
N PRO A 26 -16.21 -6.74 16.66
CA PRO A 26 -15.22 -6.88 17.72
C PRO A 26 -13.90 -7.46 17.19
N LEU A 27 -13.41 -6.93 16.07
CA LEU A 27 -12.17 -7.35 15.41
C LEU A 27 -11.08 -6.32 15.70
N ASP A 28 -10.03 -6.70 16.41
CA ASP A 28 -8.83 -5.86 16.55
C ASP A 28 -7.76 -6.18 15.50
N VAL A 29 -6.71 -5.35 15.47
CA VAL A 29 -5.62 -5.51 14.50
C VAL A 29 -4.87 -6.83 14.72
N ALA A 30 -4.66 -7.25 15.96
CA ALA A 30 -4.00 -8.53 16.26
C ALA A 30 -4.84 -9.72 15.75
N ASP A 31 -6.15 -9.67 15.90
CA ASP A 31 -7.06 -10.69 15.38
C ASP A 31 -7.04 -10.72 13.83
N LEU A 32 -7.03 -9.55 13.19
CA LEU A 32 -6.93 -9.46 11.72
C LEU A 32 -5.64 -10.14 11.21
N PHE A 33 -4.49 -9.84 11.82
CA PHE A 33 -3.23 -10.49 11.48
C PHE A 33 -3.29 -12.00 11.74
N ALA A 34 -3.83 -12.43 12.89
CA ALA A 34 -3.97 -13.85 13.22
C ALA A 34 -4.83 -14.59 12.19
N CYS A 35 -5.92 -13.99 11.71
CA CYS A 35 -6.77 -14.55 10.66
C CYS A 35 -6.05 -14.67 9.31
N CYS A 36 -5.23 -13.67 8.95
CA CYS A 36 -4.53 -13.66 7.66
C CYS A 36 -3.30 -14.59 7.65
N MET A 37 -2.59 -14.72 8.78
CA MET A 37 -1.27 -15.36 8.83
C MET A 37 -1.28 -16.73 9.50
N SER A 38 -2.31 -17.05 10.30
CA SER A 38 -2.40 -18.31 11.04
C SER A 38 -3.39 -19.27 10.40
N LYS A 39 -3.02 -20.56 10.38
CA LYS A 39 -3.96 -21.65 10.10
C LYS A 39 -4.74 -22.09 11.35
N ARG A 40 -4.47 -21.48 12.51
CA ARG A 40 -5.16 -21.80 13.76
C ARG A 40 -6.47 -21.00 13.86
N PRO A 41 -7.53 -21.58 14.42
CA PRO A 41 -8.78 -20.87 14.67
C PRO A 41 -8.55 -19.64 15.57
N ALA A 42 -9.13 -18.49 15.21
CA ALA A 42 -8.95 -17.21 15.92
C ALA A 42 -9.38 -17.26 17.40
N PHE A 43 -10.36 -18.12 17.75
CA PHE A 43 -10.84 -18.25 19.15
C PHE A 43 -9.80 -18.80 20.14
N LEU A 44 -8.65 -19.30 19.67
CA LEU A 44 -7.54 -19.74 20.53
C LEU A 44 -6.65 -18.57 20.99
N GLY A 45 -6.95 -17.36 20.55
CA GLY A 45 -6.20 -16.15 20.88
C GLY A 45 -4.82 -16.08 20.21
N CYS A 46 -4.20 -14.92 20.34
CA CYS A 46 -2.86 -14.68 19.82
C CYS A 46 -1.80 -15.23 20.79
N SER A 47 -0.89 -16.06 20.30
CA SER A 47 0.24 -16.51 21.13
C SER A 47 1.27 -15.36 21.26
N LYS A 48 2.08 -15.37 22.34
CA LYS A 48 3.16 -14.36 22.53
C LYS A 48 4.13 -14.31 21.33
N ALA A 49 4.39 -15.44 20.68
CA ALA A 49 5.23 -15.48 19.49
C ALA A 49 4.56 -14.83 18.29
N MET A 50 3.25 -15.00 18.11
CA MET A 50 2.47 -14.34 17.08
C MET A 50 2.39 -12.83 17.33
N GLU A 51 2.12 -12.43 18.56
CA GLU A 51 2.08 -11.02 18.97
C GLU A 51 3.41 -10.30 18.67
N ALA A 52 4.55 -10.92 19.01
CA ALA A 52 5.88 -10.39 18.69
C ALA A 52 6.06 -10.22 17.17
N MET A 53 5.64 -11.20 16.36
CA MET A 53 5.71 -11.11 14.91
C MET A 53 4.81 -10.01 14.35
N ILE A 54 3.60 -9.84 14.88
CA ILE A 54 2.70 -8.76 14.49
C ILE A 54 3.30 -7.39 14.83
N LEU A 55 3.91 -7.26 16.01
CA LEU A 55 4.60 -6.03 16.41
C LEU A 55 5.77 -5.69 15.47
N ASP A 56 6.53 -6.71 15.00
CA ASP A 56 7.59 -6.51 14.01
C ASP A 56 7.03 -6.06 12.66
N CYS A 57 5.90 -6.62 12.21
CA CYS A 57 5.22 -6.19 10.99
C CYS A 57 4.73 -4.73 11.10
N LEU A 58 4.11 -4.39 12.22
CA LEU A 58 3.59 -3.05 12.49
C LEU A 58 4.70 -2.01 12.70
N ASP A 59 5.89 -2.43 13.18
CA ASP A 59 7.03 -1.54 13.32
C ASP A 59 7.50 -0.97 11.99
N ARG A 60 7.50 -1.79 10.95
CA ARG A 60 7.90 -1.39 9.58
C ARG A 60 7.04 -0.25 9.02
N VAL A 61 5.85 -0.06 9.56
CA VAL A 61 4.87 0.95 9.13
C VAL A 61 4.58 1.99 10.23
N HIS A 62 5.42 2.08 11.25
CA HIS A 62 5.24 2.97 12.41
C HIS A 62 3.86 2.83 13.08
N GLY A 63 3.36 1.59 13.19
CA GLY A 63 1.99 1.29 13.63
C GLY A 63 1.89 0.38 14.84
N LYS A 64 2.94 0.22 15.67
CA LYS A 64 2.91 -0.67 16.87
C LYS A 64 1.77 -0.38 17.84
N ASP A 65 1.42 0.89 17.99
CA ASP A 65 0.34 1.36 18.84
C ASP A 65 -1.05 0.93 18.36
N LEU A 66 -1.15 0.43 17.14
CA LEU A 66 -2.41 0.01 16.53
C LEU A 66 -2.82 -1.42 16.88
N ILE A 67 -1.90 -2.26 17.41
CA ILE A 67 -2.10 -3.71 17.58
C ILE A 67 -3.40 -4.09 18.33
N HIS A 68 -3.81 -3.30 19.31
CA HIS A 68 -5.02 -3.55 20.11
C HIS A 68 -6.19 -2.62 19.74
N LYS A 69 -6.05 -1.80 18.67
CA LYS A 69 -7.17 -0.99 18.20
C LYS A 69 -8.15 -1.83 17.41
N ARG A 70 -9.44 -1.50 17.51
CA ARG A 70 -10.48 -2.11 16.66
C ARG A 70 -10.32 -1.64 15.22
N VAL A 71 -10.31 -2.56 14.29
CA VAL A 71 -10.08 -2.26 12.86
C VAL A 71 -11.12 -1.27 12.33
N GLY A 72 -12.40 -1.44 12.69
CA GLY A 72 -13.49 -0.55 12.27
C GLY A 72 -13.44 0.87 12.87
N THR A 73 -12.53 1.15 13.82
CA THR A 73 -12.36 2.49 14.43
C THR A 73 -11.07 3.19 13.99
N LEU A 74 -10.28 2.56 13.13
CA LEU A 74 -9.05 3.15 12.60
C LEU A 74 -9.38 4.30 11.65
N SER A 75 -8.57 5.36 11.69
CA SER A 75 -8.57 6.37 10.63
C SER A 75 -8.11 5.76 9.29
N GLY A 76 -8.41 6.44 8.17
CA GLY A 76 -8.00 5.96 6.85
C GLY A 76 -6.49 5.68 6.77
N GLY A 77 -5.66 6.59 7.27
CA GLY A 77 -4.20 6.41 7.29
C GLY A 77 -3.73 5.29 8.22
N GLU A 78 -4.37 5.10 9.39
CA GLU A 78 -4.07 3.97 10.28
C GLU A 78 -4.43 2.63 9.64
N LEU A 79 -5.59 2.55 8.99
CA LEU A 79 -6.03 1.35 8.29
C LEU A 79 -5.06 1.02 7.14
N GLN A 80 -4.65 2.02 6.35
CA GLN A 80 -3.68 1.83 5.26
C GLN A 80 -2.34 1.29 5.78
N ARG A 81 -1.84 1.80 6.91
CA ARG A 81 -0.63 1.27 7.55
C ARG A 81 -0.79 -0.19 7.97
N VAL A 82 -1.92 -0.56 8.56
CA VAL A 82 -2.22 -1.95 8.95
C VAL A 82 -2.27 -2.88 7.73
N LEU A 83 -2.95 -2.47 6.66
CA LEU A 83 -3.03 -3.26 5.41
C LEU A 83 -1.68 -3.39 4.73
N LEU A 84 -0.87 -2.31 4.75
CA LEU A 84 0.49 -2.33 4.24
C LEU A 84 1.38 -3.30 5.03
N ALA A 85 1.31 -3.29 6.36
CA ALA A 85 2.04 -4.22 7.21
C ALA A 85 1.70 -5.69 6.89
N LEU A 86 0.43 -5.99 6.65
CA LEU A 86 -0.03 -7.32 6.21
C LEU A 86 0.52 -7.69 4.83
N ALA A 87 0.50 -6.76 3.87
CA ALA A 87 0.99 -7.01 2.51
C ALA A 87 2.51 -7.18 2.43
N LEU A 88 3.24 -6.69 3.42
CA LEU A 88 4.69 -6.82 3.56
C LEU A 88 5.11 -8.15 4.23
N GLU A 89 4.18 -9.00 4.65
CA GLU A 89 4.50 -10.28 5.29
C GLU A 89 3.86 -11.47 4.54
N PRO A 90 4.68 -12.39 4.00
CA PRO A 90 6.14 -12.36 3.93
C PRO A 90 6.65 -11.28 2.97
N MET A 91 7.83 -10.71 3.25
CA MET A 91 8.40 -9.62 2.46
C MET A 91 8.31 -9.90 0.95
N PRO A 92 7.59 -9.07 0.17
CA PRO A 92 7.40 -9.27 -1.26
C PRO A 92 8.58 -8.72 -2.07
N ASN A 93 8.63 -9.05 -3.38
CA ASN A 93 9.53 -8.41 -4.34
C ASN A 93 8.83 -7.23 -5.04
N ILE A 94 7.50 -7.32 -5.16
CA ILE A 94 6.66 -6.30 -5.78
C ILE A 94 5.50 -6.04 -4.84
N LEU A 95 5.25 -4.77 -4.53
CA LEU A 95 4.10 -4.31 -3.77
C LEU A 95 3.16 -3.56 -4.72
N ILE A 96 1.91 -3.99 -4.78
CA ILE A 96 0.86 -3.35 -5.57
C ILE A 96 -0.09 -2.65 -4.61
N LEU A 97 -0.29 -1.36 -4.82
CA LEU A 97 -1.15 -0.50 -4.02
C LEU A 97 -2.25 0.07 -4.90
N ASP A 98 -3.50 -0.22 -4.55
CA ASP A 98 -4.65 0.27 -5.31
C ASP A 98 -5.26 1.48 -4.59
N GLU A 99 -5.05 2.67 -5.14
CA GLU A 99 -5.47 3.96 -4.59
C GLU A 99 -5.19 4.14 -3.08
N PRO A 100 -3.95 3.93 -2.60
CA PRO A 100 -3.64 3.87 -1.17
C PRO A 100 -3.82 5.20 -0.44
N LEU A 101 -3.94 6.30 -1.17
CA LEU A 101 -4.16 7.65 -0.61
C LEU A 101 -5.63 8.01 -0.47
N SER A 102 -6.54 7.16 -0.95
CA SER A 102 -7.98 7.41 -0.87
C SER A 102 -8.47 7.44 0.58
N GLY A 103 -9.14 8.53 0.97
CA GLY A 103 -9.64 8.69 2.34
C GLY A 103 -8.58 9.06 3.39
N VAL A 104 -7.37 9.40 2.95
CA VAL A 104 -6.28 9.90 3.81
C VAL A 104 -6.20 11.42 3.68
N ASP A 105 -6.00 12.13 4.79
CA ASP A 105 -5.81 13.58 4.77
C ASP A 105 -4.41 13.97 4.24
N VAL A 106 -4.20 15.24 3.91
CA VAL A 106 -2.98 15.71 3.25
C VAL A 106 -1.70 15.40 4.06
N GLU A 107 -1.75 15.53 5.39
CA GLU A 107 -0.62 15.23 6.26
C GLU A 107 -0.33 13.72 6.29
N GLY A 108 -1.39 12.91 6.39
CA GLY A 108 -1.30 11.46 6.32
C GLY A 108 -0.80 10.94 4.98
N MET A 109 -1.18 11.58 3.85
CA MET A 109 -0.65 11.24 2.52
C MET A 109 0.87 11.39 2.46
N THR A 110 1.39 12.52 2.94
CA THR A 110 2.84 12.76 2.96
C THR A 110 3.55 11.72 3.83
N THR A 111 3.02 11.46 5.02
CA THR A 111 3.56 10.47 5.96
C THR A 111 3.57 9.07 5.34
N LEU A 112 2.49 8.67 4.67
CA LEU A 112 2.39 7.38 4.00
C LEU A 112 3.40 7.25 2.86
N MET A 113 3.55 8.28 2.04
CA MET A 113 4.47 8.27 0.90
C MET A 113 5.94 8.27 1.35
N ASP A 114 6.30 9.04 2.37
CA ASP A 114 7.66 9.04 2.95
C ASP A 114 7.99 7.64 3.53
N MET A 115 7.04 7.02 4.22
CA MET A 115 7.18 5.66 4.75
C MET A 115 7.34 4.62 3.63
N LEU A 116 6.56 4.70 2.55
CA LEU A 116 6.70 3.81 1.39
C LEU A 116 8.06 3.95 0.72
N ASP A 117 8.58 5.17 0.61
CA ASP A 117 9.90 5.44 0.04
C ASP A 117 11.03 4.87 0.94
N GLU A 118 10.89 4.95 2.26
CA GLU A 118 11.80 4.32 3.23
C GLU A 118 11.79 2.79 3.10
N ILE A 119 10.60 2.18 3.08
CA ILE A 119 10.44 0.73 2.93
C ILE A 119 11.06 0.25 1.61
N ARG A 120 10.76 0.94 0.49
CA ARG A 120 11.31 0.62 -0.83
C ARG A 120 12.84 0.59 -0.82
N LYS A 121 13.47 1.59 -0.23
CA LYS A 121 14.93 1.70 -0.13
C LYS A 121 15.54 0.66 0.79
N THR A 122 14.88 0.37 1.92
CA THR A 122 15.39 -0.57 2.93
C THR A 122 15.34 -2.02 2.45
N TYR A 123 14.30 -2.41 1.71
CA TYR A 123 14.02 -3.80 1.34
C TYR A 123 14.19 -4.10 -0.14
N ASP A 124 14.75 -3.18 -0.95
CA ASP A 124 14.92 -3.33 -2.41
C ASP A 124 13.62 -3.78 -3.10
N LEU A 125 12.54 -3.10 -2.78
CA LEU A 125 11.17 -3.41 -3.16
C LEU A 125 10.72 -2.56 -4.36
N SER A 126 10.11 -3.18 -5.37
CA SER A 126 9.42 -2.46 -6.43
C SER A 126 7.98 -2.17 -6.01
N ILE A 127 7.56 -0.90 -6.13
CA ILE A 127 6.19 -0.49 -5.80
C ILE A 127 5.47 -0.08 -7.09
N LEU A 128 4.28 -0.65 -7.31
CA LEU A 128 3.33 -0.24 -8.32
C LEU A 128 2.09 0.33 -7.64
N MET A 129 1.77 1.59 -7.90
CA MET A 129 0.64 2.27 -7.27
C MET A 129 -0.31 2.84 -8.33
N THR A 130 -1.61 2.64 -8.14
CA THR A 130 -2.64 3.41 -8.87
C THR A 130 -3.02 4.64 -8.06
N THR A 131 -3.22 5.78 -8.73
CA THR A 131 -3.67 7.01 -8.08
C THR A 131 -4.34 7.94 -9.07
N HIS A 132 -5.26 8.75 -8.59
CA HIS A 132 -5.81 9.90 -9.29
C HIS A 132 -5.31 11.23 -8.70
N ASP A 133 -4.48 11.20 -7.66
CA ASP A 133 -3.79 12.37 -7.11
C ASP A 133 -2.37 12.47 -7.71
N PHE A 134 -2.16 13.50 -8.51
CA PHE A 134 -0.91 13.71 -9.24
C PHE A 134 0.10 14.56 -8.46
N SER A 135 -0.30 15.15 -7.36
CA SER A 135 0.52 16.09 -6.59
C SER A 135 1.78 15.44 -6.01
N MET A 136 1.69 14.16 -5.67
CA MET A 136 2.80 13.40 -5.07
C MET A 136 3.76 12.79 -6.12
N LEU A 137 3.35 12.66 -7.39
CA LEU A 137 4.13 11.98 -8.42
C LEU A 137 5.52 12.58 -8.63
N PRO A 138 5.71 13.93 -8.74
CA PRO A 138 7.03 14.50 -8.99
C PRO A 138 8.07 14.20 -7.90
N LYS A 139 7.61 13.97 -6.67
CA LYS A 139 8.51 13.71 -5.52
C LYS A 139 8.85 12.23 -5.37
N TYR A 140 7.91 11.32 -5.65
CA TYR A 140 8.03 9.92 -5.23
C TYR A 140 8.09 8.91 -6.37
N ALA A 141 7.57 9.24 -7.57
CA ALA A 141 7.52 8.29 -8.66
C ALA A 141 8.79 8.33 -9.52
N ASP A 142 9.37 7.18 -9.82
CA ASP A 142 10.46 7.06 -10.80
C ASP A 142 9.89 7.05 -12.23
N GLN A 143 8.71 6.44 -12.42
CA GLN A 143 8.00 6.35 -13.69
C GLN A 143 6.50 6.47 -13.51
N VAL A 144 5.85 7.06 -14.49
CA VAL A 144 4.39 7.20 -14.56
C VAL A 144 3.89 6.55 -15.84
N VAL A 145 2.77 5.84 -15.73
CA VAL A 145 2.03 5.29 -16.88
C VAL A 145 0.62 5.86 -16.84
N LEU A 146 0.24 6.62 -17.87
CA LEU A 146 -1.11 7.14 -18.05
C LEU A 146 -1.94 6.11 -18.81
N ILE A 147 -3.09 5.73 -18.24
CA ILE A 147 -4.00 4.73 -18.79
C ILE A 147 -5.40 5.32 -18.92
N GLU A 148 -5.98 5.28 -20.13
CA GLU A 148 -7.40 5.54 -20.38
C GLU A 148 -7.85 4.67 -21.57
N GLY A 149 -8.54 3.55 -21.26
CA GLY A 149 -8.90 2.55 -22.29
C GLY A 149 -7.72 1.79 -22.92
N GLY A 150 -6.49 2.16 -22.55
CA GLY A 150 -5.21 1.61 -23.00
C GLY A 150 -4.07 2.47 -22.48
N ILE A 151 -2.81 2.07 -22.73
CA ILE A 151 -1.63 2.88 -22.36
C ILE A 151 -1.55 4.06 -23.32
N LEU A 152 -1.72 5.28 -22.80
CA LEU A 152 -1.62 6.51 -23.59
C LEU A 152 -0.18 7.05 -23.67
N THR A 153 0.50 7.09 -22.52
CA THR A 153 1.90 7.53 -22.44
C THR A 153 2.56 6.96 -21.19
N LYS A 154 3.89 6.90 -21.23
CA LYS A 154 4.74 6.53 -20.09
C LYS A 154 6.03 7.32 -20.13
N GLY A 155 6.60 7.60 -18.97
CA GLY A 155 7.85 8.34 -18.83
C GLY A 155 8.09 8.78 -17.40
N THR A 156 8.97 9.77 -17.21
CA THR A 156 9.13 10.42 -15.93
C THR A 156 7.85 11.20 -15.56
N PRO A 157 7.65 11.55 -14.28
CA PRO A 157 6.50 12.38 -13.89
C PRO A 157 6.38 13.67 -14.71
N GLU A 158 7.50 14.37 -14.94
CA GLU A 158 7.52 15.62 -15.70
C GLU A 158 7.10 15.42 -17.15
N GLU A 159 7.61 14.36 -17.80
CA GLU A 159 7.27 14.03 -19.18
C GLU A 159 5.79 13.72 -19.34
N VAL A 160 5.23 12.91 -18.42
CA VAL A 160 3.83 12.48 -18.50
C VAL A 160 2.88 13.61 -18.15
N LEU A 161 3.11 14.33 -17.05
CA LEU A 161 2.26 15.44 -16.62
C LEU A 161 2.28 16.62 -17.61
N GLY A 162 3.42 16.84 -18.30
CA GLY A 162 3.55 17.84 -19.37
C GLY A 162 3.04 17.40 -20.75
N SER A 163 2.62 16.13 -20.90
CA SER A 163 2.22 15.59 -22.21
C SER A 163 0.85 16.10 -22.67
N SER A 164 0.67 16.17 -24.00
CA SER A 164 -0.62 16.51 -24.60
C SER A 164 -1.71 15.48 -24.29
N GLN A 165 -1.31 14.20 -24.10
CA GLN A 165 -2.21 13.13 -23.70
C GLN A 165 -2.76 13.37 -22.30
N PHE A 166 -1.92 13.74 -21.35
CA PHE A 166 -2.36 14.08 -19.99
C PHE A 166 -3.33 15.27 -20.01
N GLN A 167 -2.98 16.33 -20.75
CA GLN A 167 -3.85 17.51 -20.90
C GLN A 167 -5.19 17.15 -21.54
N SER A 168 -5.22 16.30 -22.57
CA SER A 168 -6.47 15.90 -23.22
C SER A 168 -7.41 15.11 -22.27
N VAL A 169 -6.86 14.30 -21.38
CA VAL A 169 -7.65 13.50 -20.43
C VAL A 169 -8.21 14.35 -19.29
N PHE A 170 -7.39 15.24 -18.73
CA PHE A 170 -7.72 15.94 -17.49
C PHE A 170 -8.22 17.37 -17.70
N HIS A 171 -7.78 18.09 -18.74
CA HIS A 171 -8.30 19.44 -19.05
C HIS A 171 -9.66 19.42 -19.72
N MET A 172 -10.06 18.34 -20.38
CA MET A 172 -11.42 18.21 -20.93
C MET A 172 -12.45 17.82 -19.86
N LYS A 173 -12.04 17.39 -18.67
CA LYS A 173 -12.94 16.95 -17.58
C LYS A 173 -13.09 17.94 -16.43
N GLY A 174 -12.33 19.01 -16.39
CA GLY A 174 -12.44 20.00 -15.32
C GLY A 174 -11.67 21.28 -15.66
N GLY A 175 -12.39 22.35 -15.85
CA GLY A 175 -11.77 23.66 -15.87
C GLY A 175 -11.13 23.94 -14.52
N THR A 176 -9.86 24.36 -14.56
CA THR A 176 -9.05 24.91 -13.46
C THR A 176 -8.52 23.89 -12.44
N LEU A 177 -7.22 23.71 -12.48
CA LEU A 177 -6.43 23.27 -11.33
C LEU A 177 -6.40 24.36 -10.27
#